data_d7b3ac795aa399267694a700475e96d0
#
_entry.id   d7b3ac795aa399267694a700475e96d0
#
_cell.length_a   1.000
_cell.length_b   1.000
_cell.length_c   1.000
_cell.angle_alpha   90.00
_cell.angle_beta   90.00
_cell.angle_gamma   90.00
#
_symmetry.space_group_name_H-M   'P 1'
#
loop_
_entity.id
_entity.type
_entity.pdbx_description
1 polymer ?
#
loop_
_entity_poly.entity_id
_entity_poly.type
_entity_poly.pdbx_seq_one_letter_code
_entity_poly.pdbx_strand_id
1 'polypeptide(L)'
;YFSSTDFYAYELATCINAICFKKKRSQFILDLNKSSNLLKGYQKIRKLNSSEKNNFNILCKGSALRYLLTRSYDFLNTPKTALIKVKDPKEYFKKLIFHNNLCDFKNYIK
;
A
#
# COMPACT_ATOMS: atom_id res chain seq x y z
N TYR A 1 -11.24 0.96 14.69
CA TYR A 1 -12.42 1.73 14.29
C TYR A 1 -12.06 2.87 13.37
N PHE A 2 -12.57 2.83 12.15
CA PHE A 2 -12.32 3.86 11.15
C PHE A 2 -13.55 4.74 10.97
N SER A 3 -13.34 6.06 10.94
CA SER A 3 -14.35 6.98 10.43
C SER A 3 -14.44 6.80 8.91
N SER A 4 -15.51 7.33 8.28
CA SER A 4 -15.64 7.29 6.82
C SER A 4 -14.44 7.93 6.14
N THR A 5 -13.90 9.00 6.72
CA THR A 5 -12.74 9.71 6.22
C THR A 5 -11.50 8.81 6.22
N ASP A 6 -11.24 8.11 7.34
CA ASP A 6 -10.10 7.20 7.44
C ASP A 6 -10.25 6.02 6.49
N PHE A 7 -11.48 5.55 6.27
CA PHE A 7 -11.73 4.47 5.32
C PHE A 7 -11.29 4.84 3.90
N TYR A 8 -11.64 6.03 3.44
CA TYR A 8 -11.24 6.48 2.09
C TYR A 8 -9.74 6.65 1.99
N ALA A 9 -9.10 7.21 3.01
CA ALA A 9 -7.65 7.34 3.02
C ALA A 9 -6.97 5.97 3.03
N TYR A 10 -7.52 5.00 3.76
CA TYR A 10 -7.01 3.63 3.78
C TYR A 10 -7.13 2.96 2.41
N GLU A 11 -8.26 3.14 1.73
CA GLU A 11 -8.45 2.61 0.38
C GLU A 11 -7.44 3.21 -0.59
N LEU A 12 -7.18 4.51 -0.46
CA LEU A 12 -6.18 5.18 -1.27
C LEU A 12 -4.78 4.62 -0.99
N ALA A 13 -4.45 4.38 0.28
CA ALA A 13 -3.19 3.76 0.66
C ALA A 13 -3.06 2.34 0.09
N THR A 14 -4.17 1.60 0.06
CA THR A 14 -4.21 0.27 -0.56
C THR A 14 -3.91 0.35 -2.05
N CYS A 15 -4.44 1.37 -2.74
CA CYS A 15 -4.12 1.59 -4.15
C CYS A 15 -2.63 1.91 -4.36
N ILE A 16 -2.04 2.70 -3.47
CA ILE A 16 -0.59 2.97 -3.53
C ILE A 16 0.19 1.66 -3.50
N ASN A 17 -0.15 0.77 -2.57
CA ASN A 17 0.54 -0.52 -2.46
C ASN A 17 0.30 -1.41 -3.67
N ALA A 18 -0.89 -1.37 -4.26
CA ALA A 18 -1.26 -2.28 -5.34
C ALA A 18 -0.66 -1.87 -6.70
N ILE A 19 -0.64 -0.58 -7.01
CA ILE A 19 -0.33 -0.13 -8.37
C ILE A 19 0.79 0.88 -8.49
N CYS A 20 1.28 1.44 -7.39
CA CYS A 20 2.28 2.52 -7.45
C CYS A 20 3.70 2.04 -7.15
N PHE A 21 3.91 0.75 -7.02
CA PHE A 21 5.26 0.19 -6.87
C PHE A 21 5.73 -0.41 -8.18
N LYS A 22 7.01 -0.22 -8.46
CA LYS A 22 7.68 -0.89 -9.58
C LYS A 22 8.73 -1.85 -9.03
N LYS A 23 8.85 -2.99 -9.69
CA LYS A 23 9.87 -3.97 -9.35
C LYS A 23 11.15 -3.66 -10.11
N LYS A 24 12.21 -3.42 -9.36
CA LYS A 24 13.53 -3.21 -9.94
C LYS A 24 14.49 -4.23 -9.33
N ARG A 25 14.93 -5.19 -10.15
CA ARG A 25 15.69 -6.36 -9.68
C ARG A 25 14.83 -7.13 -8.69
N SER A 26 15.29 -7.33 -7.46
CA SER A 26 14.52 -8.04 -6.43
C SER A 26 13.84 -7.08 -5.45
N GLN A 27 13.88 -5.78 -5.71
CA GLN A 27 13.34 -4.76 -4.81
C GLN A 27 12.08 -4.12 -5.38
N PHE A 28 11.24 -3.65 -4.47
CA PHE A 28 10.05 -2.86 -4.83
C PHE A 28 10.30 -1.41 -4.42
N ILE A 29 10.16 -0.52 -5.39
CA ILE A 29 10.42 0.90 -5.22
C ILE A 29 9.16 1.66 -5.60
N LEU A 30 8.80 2.67 -4.81
CA LEU A 30 7.66 3.52 -5.12
C LEU A 30 7.89 4.27 -6.44
N ASP A 31 6.93 4.15 -7.36
CA ASP A 31 6.91 4.96 -8.57
C ASP A 31 6.25 6.30 -8.20
N LEU A 32 7.08 7.28 -7.93
CA LEU A 32 6.61 8.58 -7.45
C LEU A 32 5.69 9.27 -8.45
N ASN A 33 5.90 9.05 -9.75
CA ASN A 33 5.01 9.63 -10.77
C ASN A 33 3.60 9.04 -10.66
N LYS A 34 3.49 7.73 -10.53
CA LYS A 34 2.18 7.08 -10.38
C LYS A 34 1.51 7.48 -9.07
N SER A 35 2.26 7.47 -7.98
CA SER A 35 1.76 7.85 -6.67
C SER A 35 1.28 9.31 -6.68
N SER A 36 2.09 10.21 -7.21
CA SER A 36 1.75 11.63 -7.30
C SER A 36 0.51 11.85 -8.14
N ASN A 37 0.41 11.20 -9.31
CA ASN A 37 -0.74 11.33 -10.19
C ASN A 37 -2.01 10.79 -9.54
N LEU A 38 -1.92 9.68 -8.86
CA LEU A 38 -3.05 9.10 -8.14
C LEU A 38 -3.55 10.04 -7.04
N LEU A 39 -2.63 10.55 -6.21
CA LEU A 39 -2.99 11.44 -5.10
C LEU A 39 -3.51 12.78 -5.58
N LYS A 40 -2.92 13.36 -6.61
CA LYS A 40 -3.40 14.61 -7.18
C LYS A 40 -4.78 14.44 -7.82
N GLY A 41 -4.98 13.34 -8.56
CA GLY A 41 -6.27 13.05 -9.17
C GLY A 41 -7.36 12.85 -8.13
N TYR A 42 -7.06 12.10 -7.08
CA TYR A 42 -8.01 11.89 -5.98
C TYR A 42 -8.39 13.22 -5.32
N GLN A 43 -7.42 14.08 -5.04
CA GLN A 43 -7.65 15.34 -4.35
C GLN A 43 -8.41 16.38 -5.19
N LYS A 44 -8.52 16.17 -6.49
CA LYS A 44 -9.41 17.02 -7.32
C LYS A 44 -10.87 16.76 -6.99
N ILE A 45 -11.19 15.57 -6.54
CA ILE A 45 -12.56 15.19 -6.18
C ILE A 45 -12.79 15.42 -4.70
N ARG A 46 -11.83 15.07 -3.86
CA ARG A 46 -11.93 15.19 -2.41
C ARG A 46 -10.55 15.44 -1.82
N LYS A 47 -10.38 16.58 -1.18
CA LYS A 47 -9.09 16.92 -0.54
C LYS A 47 -8.86 16.08 0.70
N LEU A 48 -7.63 15.62 0.86
CA LEU A 48 -7.19 15.00 2.10
C LEU A 48 -6.96 16.09 3.14
N ASN A 49 -7.49 15.87 4.35
CA ASN A 49 -7.28 16.82 5.44
C ASN A 49 -5.92 16.57 6.09
N SER A 50 -5.54 17.44 7.05
CA SER A 50 -4.25 17.34 7.71
C SER A 50 -4.06 16.03 8.46
N SER A 51 -5.12 15.54 9.12
CA SER A 51 -5.07 14.27 9.85
C SER A 51 -4.81 13.10 8.91
N GLU A 52 -5.50 13.08 7.76
CA GLU A 52 -5.32 12.02 6.77
C GLU A 52 -3.90 12.03 6.20
N LYS A 53 -3.36 13.22 5.91
CA LYS A 53 -2.00 13.36 5.42
C LYS A 53 -0.97 12.93 6.47
N ASN A 54 -1.18 13.32 7.73
CA ASN A 54 -0.27 12.96 8.80
C ASN A 54 -0.24 11.46 9.06
N ASN A 55 -1.37 10.78 8.85
CA ASN A 55 -1.49 9.35 9.09
C ASN A 55 -1.33 8.50 7.83
N PHE A 56 -1.06 9.11 6.68
CA PHE A 56 -1.04 8.38 5.42
C PHE A 56 0.02 7.28 5.39
N ASN A 57 1.21 7.58 5.89
CA ASN A 57 2.28 6.57 5.96
C ASN A 57 1.87 5.38 6.83
N ILE A 58 1.21 5.65 7.96
CA ILE A 58 0.71 4.60 8.85
C ILE A 58 -0.34 3.76 8.15
N LEU A 59 -1.22 4.38 7.37
CA LEU A 59 -2.25 3.66 6.61
C LEU A 59 -1.61 2.79 5.52
N CYS A 60 -0.58 3.28 4.86
CA CYS A 60 0.16 2.48 3.88
C CYS A 60 0.82 1.26 4.54
N LYS A 61 1.41 1.44 5.71
CA LYS A 61 1.99 0.33 6.48
C LYS A 61 0.92 -0.66 6.90
N GLY A 62 -0.21 -0.17 7.40
CA GLY A 62 -1.32 -1.02 7.83
C GLY A 62 -1.88 -1.85 6.70
N SER A 63 -2.05 -1.23 5.53
CA SER A 63 -2.51 -1.93 4.33
C SER A 63 -1.49 -3.00 3.90
N ALA A 64 -0.21 -2.65 3.87
CA ALA A 64 0.84 -3.61 3.50
C ALA A 64 0.89 -4.78 4.47
N LEU A 65 0.77 -4.52 5.76
CA LEU A 65 0.75 -5.56 6.79
C LEU A 65 -0.45 -6.49 6.61
N ARG A 66 -1.62 -5.92 6.37
CA ARG A 66 -2.84 -6.71 6.15
C ARG A 66 -2.67 -7.68 4.99
N TYR A 67 -2.17 -7.21 3.86
CA TYR A 67 -1.97 -8.06 2.69
C TYR A 67 -0.84 -9.07 2.90
N LEU A 68 0.21 -8.68 3.64
CA LEU A 68 1.27 -9.62 4.02
C LEU A 68 0.70 -10.78 4.83
N LEU A 69 -0.14 -10.49 5.82
CA LEU A 69 -0.76 -11.52 6.66
C LEU A 69 -1.70 -12.40 5.85
N THR A 70 -2.50 -11.81 4.99
CA THR A 70 -3.44 -12.55 4.13
C THR A 70 -2.68 -13.49 3.18
N ARG A 71 -1.65 -12.98 2.53
CA ARG A 71 -0.85 -13.80 1.61
C ARG A 71 -0.06 -14.88 2.34
N SER A 72 0.42 -14.59 3.54
CA SER A 72 1.13 -15.58 4.36
C SER A 72 0.20 -16.71 4.77
N TYR A 73 -1.03 -16.37 5.17
CA TYR A 73 -2.04 -17.36 5.50
C TYR A 73 -2.35 -18.25 4.29
N ASP A 74 -2.58 -17.65 3.14
CA ASP A 74 -2.88 -18.40 1.91
C ASP A 74 -1.70 -19.30 1.50
N PHE A 75 -0.48 -18.77 1.61
CA PHE A 75 0.72 -19.51 1.27
C PHE A 75 0.87 -20.78 2.11
N LEU A 76 0.56 -20.68 3.41
CA LEU A 76 0.70 -21.78 4.34
C LEU A 76 -0.45 -22.78 4.27
N ASN A 77 -1.64 -22.36 3.84
CA ASN A 77 -2.85 -23.15 3.93
C ASN A 77 -3.40 -23.64 2.59
N THR A 78 -2.84 -23.18 1.45
CA THR A 78 -3.27 -23.65 0.16
C THR A 78 -2.55 -24.94 -0.20
N PRO A 79 -3.29 -26.02 -0.54
CA PRO A 79 -2.66 -27.29 -0.94
C PRO A 79 -1.81 -27.12 -2.21
N LYS A 80 -0.69 -27.82 -2.28
CA LYS A 80 0.19 -27.80 -3.44
C LYS A 80 -0.53 -28.32 -4.71
N THR A 81 -1.57 -29.11 -4.54
CA THR A 81 -2.35 -29.66 -5.63
C THR A 81 -3.43 -28.71 -6.13
N ALA A 82 -3.63 -27.55 -5.45
CA ALA A 82 -4.64 -26.59 -5.86
C ALA A 82 -4.24 -25.95 -7.20
N LEU A 83 -5.24 -25.73 -8.05
CA LEU A 83 -5.02 -25.10 -9.35
C LEU A 83 -4.76 -23.60 -9.22
N ILE A 84 -5.05 -23.01 -8.09
CA ILE A 84 -4.88 -21.58 -7.85
C ILE A 84 -3.42 -21.29 -7.49
N LYS A 85 -2.82 -20.36 -8.21
CA LYS A 85 -1.46 -19.92 -7.90
C LYS A 85 -1.48 -18.95 -6.74
N VAL A 86 -0.81 -19.32 -5.65
CA VAL A 86 -0.70 -18.47 -4.47
C VAL A 86 0.38 -17.43 -4.68
N LYS A 87 0.06 -16.16 -4.38
CA LYS A 87 1.02 -15.08 -4.51
C LYS A 87 2.04 -15.10 -3.38
N ASP A 88 3.29 -14.76 -3.71
CA ASP A 88 4.38 -14.72 -2.76
C ASP A 88 4.15 -13.61 -1.74
N PRO A 89 4.13 -13.91 -0.43
CA PRO A 89 3.99 -12.86 0.59
C PRO A 89 5.17 -11.90 0.66
N LYS A 90 6.33 -12.26 0.14
CA LYS A 90 7.53 -11.42 0.19
C LYS A 90 7.35 -10.07 -0.48
N GLU A 91 6.47 -9.97 -1.48
CA GLU A 91 6.19 -8.70 -2.14
C GLU A 91 5.71 -7.64 -1.14
N TYR A 92 4.71 -7.98 -0.34
CA TYR A 92 4.16 -7.03 0.64
C TYR A 92 5.07 -6.83 1.84
N PHE A 93 5.87 -7.83 2.19
CA PHE A 93 6.90 -7.63 3.19
C PHE A 93 7.89 -6.54 2.76
N LYS A 94 8.35 -6.60 1.52
CA LYS A 94 9.27 -5.60 0.97
C LYS A 94 8.62 -4.22 0.88
N LYS A 95 7.35 -4.15 0.52
CA LYS A 95 6.59 -2.89 0.49
C LYS A 95 6.45 -2.31 1.90
N LEU A 96 6.19 -3.16 2.89
CA LEU A 96 6.11 -2.72 4.29
C LEU A 96 7.45 -2.12 4.75
N ILE A 97 8.55 -2.81 4.46
CA ILE A 97 9.89 -2.30 4.79
C ILE A 97 10.15 -0.95 4.10
N PHE A 98 9.73 -0.82 2.83
CA PHE A 98 9.87 0.44 2.12
C PHE A 98 9.14 1.57 2.84
N HIS A 99 7.90 1.34 3.27
CA HIS A 99 7.13 2.37 3.99
C HIS A 99 7.74 2.70 5.35
N ASN A 100 8.43 1.75 5.99
CA ASN A 100 9.10 2.03 7.26
C ASN A 100 10.23 3.06 7.13
N ASN A 101 10.76 3.23 5.93
CA ASN A 101 11.81 4.21 5.67
C ASN A 101 11.27 5.58 5.27
N LEU A 102 9.94 5.70 5.17
CA LEU A 102 9.27 6.97 4.88
C LEU A 102 8.47 7.41 6.10
N CYS A 103 8.26 8.70 6.24
CA CYS A 103 7.47 9.20 7.37
C CYS A 103 6.46 10.27 6.99
N ASP A 104 6.62 10.93 5.84
CA ASP A 104 5.79 12.07 5.46
C ASP A 104 4.95 11.78 4.22
N PHE A 105 3.76 12.41 4.18
CA PHE A 105 2.94 12.41 2.99
C PHE A 105 3.69 12.93 1.76
N LYS A 106 4.62 13.85 1.97
CA LYS A 106 5.44 14.43 0.90
C LYS A 106 6.29 13.39 0.18
N ASN A 107 6.54 12.24 0.80
CA ASN A 107 7.28 11.16 0.16
C ASN A 107 6.48 10.44 -0.92
N TYR A 108 5.16 10.65 -0.96
CA TYR A 108 4.25 9.97 -1.88
C TYR A 108 3.76 10.88 -3.02
N ILE A 109 3.99 12.17 -2.92
CA ILE A 109 3.49 13.16 -3.87
C ILE A 109 4.60 14.17 -4.18
N LYS A 110 4.65 14.58 -5.45
CA LYS A 110 5.58 15.63 -5.87
C LYS A 110 5.05 17.01 -5.56
#